data_b58f19bcd5d3d99a3cf6b8c538ae3fa3
#
_entry.id   b58f19bcd5d3d99a3cf6b8c538ae3fa3
#
_cell.length_a   1.000
_cell.length_b   1.000
_cell.length_c   1.000
_cell.angle_alpha   90.00
_cell.angle_beta   90.00
_cell.angle_gamma   90.00
#
_symmetry.space_group_name_H-M   'P 1'
#
loop_
_entity.id
_entity.type
_entity.pdbx_description
1 polymer ?
#
loop_
_entity_poly.entity_id
_entity_poly.type
_entity_poly.pdbx_seq_one_letter_code
_entity_poly.pdbx_strand_id
1 'polypeptide(L)'
;MGRDELLRSLRERIADERVLDAIAAVPRELFVAPSLQAAAYVDAPLRIGGGQTISQPTVVARMCELLELSPEDRVLDVGSGSGYHAAVLSRLCSHVYGVELDPRLAARSMRSLAAAGIDNVTIVVGDGALGLPAESPFDAINVAATARDEVPPALEQQLAAGGRLVAPLARGKAEHLVLVRRDGDGLERVLLEPVRFVPLR
;
A
#
# COMPACT_ATOMS: atom_id res chain seq x y z
N MET A 1 -10.13 2.87 20.43
CA MET A 1 -8.69 2.59 20.32
C MET A 1 -7.98 3.87 19.93
N GLY A 2 -7.03 4.30 20.74
CA GLY A 2 -6.18 5.44 20.45
C GLY A 2 -4.93 5.02 19.65
N ARG A 3 -4.14 6.01 19.21
CA ARG A 3 -2.91 5.78 18.41
C ARG A 3 -1.90 4.90 19.17
N ASP A 4 -1.63 5.21 20.43
CA ASP A 4 -0.64 4.45 21.23
C ASP A 4 -1.08 3.02 21.52
N GLU A 5 -2.39 2.79 21.62
CA GLU A 5 -2.96 1.45 21.78
C GLU A 5 -2.80 0.63 20.50
N LEU A 6 -3.04 1.25 19.34
CA LEU A 6 -2.79 0.63 18.04
C LEU A 6 -1.31 0.26 17.89
N LEU A 7 -0.38 1.19 18.17
CA LEU A 7 1.06 0.95 18.03
C LEU A 7 1.55 -0.18 18.94
N ARG A 8 1.02 -0.29 20.16
CA ARG A 8 1.32 -1.43 21.05
C ARG A 8 0.84 -2.75 20.46
N SER A 9 -0.38 -2.79 19.88
CA SER A 9 -0.90 -4.00 19.24
C SER A 9 -0.12 -4.39 17.99
N LEU A 10 0.37 -3.42 17.22
CA LEU A 10 1.18 -3.68 16.04
C LEU A 10 2.54 -4.29 16.39
N ARG A 11 3.19 -3.85 17.48
CA ARG A 11 4.47 -4.41 17.97
C ARG A 11 4.43 -5.91 18.29
N GLU A 12 3.26 -6.45 18.55
CA GLU A 12 3.08 -7.89 18.78
C GLU A 12 3.14 -8.71 17.48
N ARG A 13 3.04 -8.06 16.31
CA ARG A 13 2.86 -8.72 15.00
C ARG A 13 3.87 -8.29 13.95
N ILE A 14 4.48 -7.13 14.11
CA ILE A 14 5.40 -6.50 13.17
C ILE A 14 6.76 -6.39 13.84
N ALA A 15 7.77 -6.96 13.22
CA ALA A 15 9.12 -6.99 13.75
C ALA A 15 9.98 -5.80 13.30
N ASP A 16 9.67 -5.20 12.15
CA ASP A 16 10.42 -4.04 11.65
C ASP A 16 9.98 -2.74 12.36
N GLU A 17 10.81 -2.26 13.31
CA GLU A 17 10.57 -1.01 14.04
C GLU A 17 10.49 0.21 13.10
N ARG A 18 11.14 0.22 11.93
CA ARG A 18 11.05 1.31 10.96
C ARG A 18 9.62 1.44 10.42
N VAL A 19 8.93 0.30 10.20
CA VAL A 19 7.53 0.28 9.78
C VAL A 19 6.63 0.83 10.89
N LEU A 20 6.88 0.47 12.14
CA LEU A 20 6.14 1.00 13.29
C LEU A 20 6.33 2.50 13.45
N ASP A 21 7.56 2.99 13.29
CA ASP A 21 7.89 4.42 13.31
C ASP A 21 7.22 5.17 12.14
N ALA A 22 7.19 4.59 10.94
CA ALA A 22 6.50 5.14 9.78
C ALA A 22 4.99 5.29 10.03
N ILE A 23 4.34 4.26 10.57
CA ILE A 23 2.92 4.33 10.97
C ILE A 23 2.69 5.34 12.09
N ALA A 24 3.60 5.42 13.04
CA ALA A 24 3.56 6.40 14.11
C ALA A 24 3.73 7.83 13.58
N ALA A 25 4.50 8.07 12.55
CA ALA A 25 4.74 9.39 11.97
C ALA A 25 3.58 9.91 11.10
N VAL A 26 2.75 9.01 10.54
CA VAL A 26 1.67 9.40 9.61
C VAL A 26 0.33 9.55 10.35
N PRO A 27 -0.26 10.76 10.40
CA PRO A 27 -1.54 11.01 11.07
C PRO A 27 -2.70 10.43 10.24
N ARG A 28 -3.09 9.19 10.54
CA ARG A 28 -4.10 8.43 9.78
C ARG A 28 -5.46 9.13 9.70
N GLU A 29 -5.82 9.95 10.70
CA GLU A 29 -7.06 10.74 10.72
C GLU A 29 -7.17 11.75 9.58
N LEU A 30 -6.05 12.17 8.96
CA LEU A 30 -6.07 13.03 7.78
C LEU A 30 -6.51 12.31 6.49
N PHE A 31 -6.51 10.99 6.50
CA PHE A 31 -6.82 10.13 5.35
C PHE A 31 -8.22 9.52 5.39
N VAL A 32 -9.03 9.87 6.37
CA VAL A 32 -10.43 9.44 6.51
C VAL A 32 -11.39 10.64 6.48
N ALA A 33 -12.68 10.37 6.33
CA ALA A 33 -13.68 11.43 6.42
C ALA A 33 -13.76 12.01 7.85
N PRO A 34 -14.12 13.30 8.05
CA PRO A 34 -14.23 13.90 9.37
C PRO A 34 -15.10 13.10 10.35
N SER A 35 -16.17 12.50 9.87
CA SER A 35 -17.06 11.65 10.68
C SER A 35 -16.44 10.32 11.15
N LEU A 36 -15.31 9.93 10.58
CA LEU A 36 -14.58 8.69 10.89
C LEU A 36 -13.26 8.94 11.65
N GLN A 37 -12.87 10.18 11.89
CA GLN A 37 -11.59 10.52 12.55
C GLN A 37 -11.47 9.90 13.94
N ALA A 38 -12.54 9.86 14.71
CA ALA A 38 -12.55 9.20 16.02
C ALA A 38 -12.26 7.68 15.95
N ALA A 39 -12.53 7.06 14.80
CA ALA A 39 -12.28 5.64 14.54
C ALA A 39 -10.98 5.39 13.75
N ALA A 40 -10.22 6.43 13.39
CA ALA A 40 -9.07 6.32 12.50
C ALA A 40 -8.03 5.29 12.96
N TYR A 41 -7.87 5.11 14.27
CA TYR A 41 -6.88 4.20 14.86
C TYR A 41 -7.46 2.84 15.29
N VAL A 42 -8.72 2.56 14.96
CA VAL A 42 -9.27 1.20 15.08
C VAL A 42 -8.60 0.30 14.05
N ASP A 43 -8.16 -0.88 14.47
CA ASP A 43 -7.51 -1.86 13.58
C ASP A 43 -8.56 -2.57 12.69
N ALA A 44 -9.18 -1.78 11.81
CA ALA A 44 -10.21 -2.21 10.87
C ALA A 44 -10.17 -1.34 9.59
N PRO A 45 -10.67 -1.85 8.45
CA PRO A 45 -10.84 -1.03 7.26
C PRO A 45 -11.97 -0.01 7.48
N LEU A 46 -11.81 1.21 6.94
CA LEU A 46 -12.80 2.28 7.01
C LEU A 46 -13.18 2.75 5.60
N ARG A 47 -14.43 3.14 5.39
CA ARG A 47 -14.92 3.62 4.09
C ARG A 47 -14.32 4.98 3.75
N ILE A 48 -13.84 5.14 2.50
CA ILE A 48 -13.30 6.40 1.98
C ILE A 48 -14.12 7.00 0.83
N GLY A 49 -15.24 6.39 0.47
CA GLY A 49 -16.08 6.76 -0.67
C GLY A 49 -15.79 5.91 -1.90
N GLY A 50 -16.57 6.07 -2.98
CA GLY A 50 -16.40 5.32 -4.22
C GLY A 50 -16.54 3.79 -4.08
N GLY A 51 -17.09 3.29 -2.98
CA GLY A 51 -17.08 1.85 -2.66
C GLY A 51 -15.73 1.33 -2.14
N GLN A 52 -14.77 2.24 -1.90
CA GLN A 52 -13.40 1.90 -1.48
C GLN A 52 -13.22 2.07 0.03
N THR A 53 -12.14 1.46 0.55
CA THR A 53 -11.76 1.54 1.96
C THR A 53 -10.28 1.88 2.12
N ILE A 54 -9.94 2.58 3.19
CA ILE A 54 -8.58 2.60 3.71
C ILE A 54 -8.33 1.27 4.42
N SER A 55 -7.24 0.60 4.10
CA SER A 55 -6.92 -0.72 4.65
C SER A 55 -6.71 -0.68 6.17
N GLN A 56 -6.97 -1.80 6.83
CA GLN A 56 -6.69 -2.03 8.25
C GLN A 56 -5.21 -1.74 8.57
N PRO A 57 -4.89 -1.02 9.65
CA PRO A 57 -3.52 -0.68 10.01
C PRO A 57 -2.56 -1.88 10.08
N THR A 58 -2.97 -3.00 10.68
CA THR A 58 -2.13 -4.22 10.72
C THR A 58 -1.77 -4.72 9.32
N VAL A 59 -2.71 -4.66 8.36
CA VAL A 59 -2.45 -5.11 6.98
C VAL A 59 -1.49 -4.16 6.26
N VAL A 60 -1.65 -2.83 6.44
CA VAL A 60 -0.70 -1.84 5.91
C VAL A 60 0.70 -2.09 6.44
N ALA A 61 0.83 -2.25 7.77
CA ALA A 61 2.11 -2.53 8.41
C ALA A 61 2.77 -3.81 7.88
N ARG A 62 1.98 -4.89 7.76
CA ARG A 62 2.48 -6.17 7.24
C ARG A 62 2.94 -6.09 5.79
N MET A 63 2.20 -5.39 4.93
CA MET A 63 2.61 -5.21 3.54
C MET A 63 3.88 -4.36 3.43
N CYS A 64 4.03 -3.29 4.23
CA CYS A 64 5.27 -2.51 4.30
C CYS A 64 6.46 -3.36 4.77
N GLU A 65 6.27 -4.19 5.81
CA GLU A 65 7.32 -5.08 6.32
C GLU A 65 7.78 -6.10 5.27
N LEU A 66 6.84 -6.71 4.52
CA LEU A 66 7.14 -7.68 3.46
C LEU A 66 7.92 -7.07 2.28
N LEU A 67 7.78 -5.77 2.06
CA LEU A 67 8.51 -5.07 1.02
C LEU A 67 9.97 -4.79 1.39
N GLU A 68 10.36 -4.90 2.66
CA GLU A 68 11.76 -4.75 3.12
C GLU A 68 12.45 -3.52 2.51
N LEU A 69 11.77 -2.35 2.58
CA LEU A 69 12.19 -1.15 1.87
C LEU A 69 13.51 -0.58 2.37
N SER A 70 14.30 -0.03 1.44
CA SER A 70 15.48 0.80 1.69
C SER A 70 15.17 2.28 1.46
N PRO A 71 15.89 3.22 2.11
CA PRO A 71 15.66 4.66 1.94
C PRO A 71 15.83 5.15 0.50
N GLU A 72 16.58 4.44 -0.33
CA GLU A 72 16.85 4.76 -1.73
C GLU A 72 15.83 4.19 -2.70
N ASP A 73 14.95 3.28 -2.25
CA ASP A 73 13.98 2.57 -3.08
C ASP A 73 12.97 3.53 -3.73
N ARG A 74 12.61 3.21 -4.98
CA ARG A 74 11.48 3.80 -5.71
C ARG A 74 10.33 2.82 -5.68
N VAL A 75 9.18 3.26 -5.18
CA VAL A 75 8.04 2.40 -4.90
C VAL A 75 6.85 2.77 -5.77
N LEU A 76 6.17 1.77 -6.35
CA LEU A 76 4.85 1.91 -6.96
C LEU A 76 3.77 1.46 -5.97
N ASP A 77 2.77 2.31 -5.72
CA ASP A 77 1.59 2.02 -4.90
C ASP A 77 0.34 1.96 -5.78
N VAL A 78 -0.16 0.77 -6.07
CA VAL A 78 -1.31 0.52 -6.95
C VAL A 78 -2.60 0.50 -6.15
N GLY A 79 -3.55 1.37 -6.51
CA GLY A 79 -4.81 1.55 -5.79
C GLY A 79 -4.63 2.41 -4.55
N SER A 80 -3.99 3.58 -4.69
CA SER A 80 -3.59 4.44 -3.58
C SER A 80 -4.76 4.94 -2.71
N GLY A 81 -5.97 4.96 -3.24
CA GLY A 81 -7.20 5.25 -2.51
C GLY A 81 -7.16 6.57 -1.74
N SER A 82 -7.06 6.48 -0.41
CA SER A 82 -6.93 7.66 0.46
C SER A 82 -5.53 8.30 0.42
N GLY A 83 -4.51 7.59 -0.07
CA GLY A 83 -3.11 7.97 0.01
C GLY A 83 -2.40 7.56 1.31
N TYR A 84 -3.08 6.90 2.25
CA TYR A 84 -2.48 6.53 3.53
C TYR A 84 -1.34 5.52 3.39
N HIS A 85 -1.53 4.48 2.56
CA HIS A 85 -0.48 3.48 2.34
C HIS A 85 0.74 4.13 1.69
N ALA A 86 0.53 4.94 0.62
CA ALA A 86 1.58 5.73 0.01
C ALA A 86 2.30 6.64 1.02
N ALA A 87 1.55 7.25 1.96
CA ALA A 87 2.11 8.08 3.02
C ALA A 87 3.01 7.29 3.98
N VAL A 88 2.64 6.07 4.35
CA VAL A 88 3.48 5.20 5.20
C VAL A 88 4.72 4.74 4.44
N LEU A 89 4.56 4.27 3.19
CA LEU A 89 5.67 3.87 2.32
C LEU A 89 6.69 5.00 2.13
N SER A 90 6.22 6.25 1.99
CA SER A 90 7.08 7.42 1.79
C SER A 90 8.05 7.72 2.94
N ARG A 91 7.77 7.17 4.13
CA ARG A 91 8.68 7.26 5.29
C ARG A 91 9.79 6.21 5.28
N LEU A 92 9.69 5.23 4.36
CA LEU A 92 10.58 4.08 4.29
C LEU A 92 11.45 4.08 3.02
N CYS A 93 11.16 4.96 2.05
CA CYS A 93 11.79 4.95 0.73
C CYS A 93 12.07 6.36 0.20
N SER A 94 12.74 6.47 -0.95
CA SER A 94 13.08 7.74 -1.56
C SER A 94 11.86 8.44 -2.18
N HIS A 95 11.04 7.69 -2.92
CA HIS A 95 9.86 8.22 -3.60
C HIS A 95 8.77 7.16 -3.81
N VAL A 96 7.52 7.57 -3.70
CA VAL A 96 6.35 6.73 -3.99
C VAL A 96 5.58 7.28 -5.19
N TYR A 97 5.33 6.44 -6.17
CA TYR A 97 4.42 6.70 -7.28
C TYR A 97 3.12 5.96 -7.01
N GLY A 98 2.04 6.70 -6.75
CA GLY A 98 0.72 6.14 -6.51
C GLY A 98 -0.14 6.18 -7.77
N VAL A 99 -0.81 5.08 -8.10
CA VAL A 99 -1.80 5.02 -9.20
C VAL A 99 -3.18 4.80 -8.61
N GLU A 100 -4.13 5.69 -8.95
CA GLU A 100 -5.52 5.62 -8.50
C GLU A 100 -6.47 5.77 -9.70
N LEU A 101 -7.45 4.87 -9.81
CA LEU A 101 -8.40 4.86 -10.93
C LEU A 101 -9.45 5.98 -10.82
N ASP A 102 -9.90 6.30 -9.59
CA ASP A 102 -10.92 7.36 -9.36
C ASP A 102 -10.23 8.73 -9.22
N PRO A 103 -10.44 9.67 -10.17
CA PRO A 103 -9.85 11.00 -10.11
C PRO A 103 -10.23 11.80 -8.85
N ARG A 104 -11.41 11.51 -8.25
CA ARG A 104 -11.87 12.19 -7.04
C ARG A 104 -11.09 11.69 -5.82
N LEU A 105 -10.82 10.38 -5.75
CA LEU A 105 -9.97 9.82 -4.70
C LEU A 105 -8.53 10.28 -4.87
N ALA A 106 -7.98 10.28 -6.09
CA ALA A 106 -6.65 10.81 -6.38
C ALA A 106 -6.49 12.27 -5.92
N ALA A 107 -7.44 13.14 -6.29
CA ALA A 107 -7.41 14.54 -5.86
C ALA A 107 -7.55 14.71 -4.34
N ARG A 108 -8.28 13.82 -3.67
CA ARG A 108 -8.40 13.82 -2.20
C ARG A 108 -7.12 13.34 -1.54
N SER A 109 -6.50 12.26 -2.06
CA SER A 109 -5.24 11.73 -1.52
C SER A 109 -4.13 12.77 -1.58
N MET A 110 -3.98 13.50 -2.69
CA MET A 110 -3.02 14.60 -2.80
C MET A 110 -3.22 15.69 -1.72
N ARG A 111 -4.47 16.06 -1.42
CA ARG A 111 -4.75 17.01 -0.33
C ARG A 111 -4.39 16.47 1.05
N SER A 112 -4.68 15.17 1.29
CA SER A 112 -4.33 14.51 2.57
C SER A 112 -2.82 14.40 2.75
N LEU A 113 -2.09 14.07 1.69
CA LEU A 113 -0.62 14.02 1.67
C LEU A 113 -0.01 15.38 1.97
N ALA A 114 -0.49 16.43 1.30
CA ALA A 114 -0.05 17.80 1.55
C ALA A 114 -0.34 18.25 2.99
N ALA A 115 -1.52 17.93 3.53
CA ALA A 115 -1.89 18.23 4.92
C ALA A 115 -1.03 17.46 5.94
N ALA A 116 -0.51 16.28 5.57
CA ALA A 116 0.43 15.50 6.37
C ALA A 116 1.90 15.91 6.19
N GLY A 117 2.19 16.93 5.37
CA GLY A 117 3.56 17.41 5.10
C GLY A 117 4.41 16.39 4.35
N ILE A 118 3.80 15.64 3.43
CA ILE A 118 4.47 14.60 2.62
C ILE A 118 4.63 15.14 1.20
N ASP A 119 5.87 15.21 0.73
CA ASP A 119 6.29 15.80 -0.55
C ASP A 119 6.96 14.79 -1.52
N ASN A 120 7.34 13.61 -1.03
CA ASN A 120 7.95 12.55 -1.83
C ASN A 120 6.95 11.49 -2.32
N VAL A 121 5.70 11.90 -2.57
CA VAL A 121 4.64 11.04 -3.16
C VAL A 121 4.05 11.74 -4.38
N THR A 122 4.02 11.06 -5.52
CA THR A 122 3.35 11.50 -6.74
C THR A 122 2.12 10.62 -7.00
N ILE A 123 0.92 11.20 -7.07
CA ILE A 123 -0.31 10.47 -7.40
C ILE A 123 -0.69 10.70 -8.86
N VAL A 124 -0.87 9.62 -9.60
CA VAL A 124 -1.28 9.59 -11.00
C VAL A 124 -2.67 8.96 -11.12
N VAL A 125 -3.55 9.56 -11.92
CA VAL A 125 -4.83 8.97 -12.27
C VAL A 125 -4.62 7.97 -13.41
N GLY A 126 -4.95 6.71 -13.19
CA GLY A 126 -4.73 5.67 -14.20
C GLY A 126 -5.23 4.28 -13.79
N ASP A 127 -5.13 3.36 -14.73
CA ASP A 127 -5.41 1.94 -14.49
C ASP A 127 -4.22 1.31 -13.78
N GLY A 128 -4.43 0.93 -12.52
CA GLY A 128 -3.41 0.32 -11.69
C GLY A 128 -2.91 -1.04 -12.18
N ALA A 129 -3.73 -1.78 -12.95
CA ALA A 129 -3.30 -3.06 -13.53
C ALA A 129 -2.20 -2.90 -14.60
N LEU A 130 -2.09 -1.71 -15.19
CA LEU A 130 -1.04 -1.36 -16.15
C LEU A 130 0.23 -0.83 -15.46
N GLY A 131 0.14 -0.51 -14.16
CA GLY A 131 1.22 0.15 -13.43
C GLY A 131 1.54 1.54 -13.95
N LEU A 132 2.83 1.88 -13.95
CA LEU A 132 3.34 3.17 -14.43
C LEU A 132 4.64 2.97 -15.23
N PRO A 133 4.54 2.46 -16.48
CA PRO A 133 5.71 2.08 -17.28
C PRO A 133 6.71 3.23 -17.51
N ALA A 134 6.22 4.48 -17.59
CA ALA A 134 7.07 5.66 -17.81
C ALA A 134 8.05 5.93 -16.66
N GLU A 135 7.73 5.44 -15.45
CA GLU A 135 8.54 5.62 -14.24
C GLU A 135 9.28 4.35 -13.81
N SER A 136 9.02 3.22 -14.50
CA SER A 136 9.69 1.95 -14.20
C SER A 136 11.19 1.99 -14.53
N PRO A 137 12.04 1.11 -13.94
CA PRO A 137 11.68 0.07 -12.99
C PRO A 137 11.47 0.58 -11.56
N PHE A 138 10.77 -0.25 -10.74
CA PHE A 138 10.54 0.00 -9.31
C PHE A 138 11.25 -1.05 -8.46
N ASP A 139 11.85 -0.61 -7.36
CA ASP A 139 12.49 -1.51 -6.38
C ASP A 139 11.44 -2.28 -5.58
N ALA A 140 10.28 -1.68 -5.37
CA ALA A 140 9.16 -2.34 -4.73
C ALA A 140 7.82 -1.91 -5.34
N ILE A 141 6.84 -2.84 -5.35
CA ILE A 141 5.47 -2.59 -5.79
C ILE A 141 4.51 -3.06 -4.71
N ASN A 142 3.69 -2.13 -4.20
CA ASN A 142 2.58 -2.40 -3.31
C ASN A 142 1.28 -2.40 -4.12
N VAL A 143 0.45 -3.44 -3.98
CA VAL A 143 -0.87 -3.48 -4.62
C VAL A 143 -1.94 -3.51 -3.55
N ALA A 144 -2.71 -2.42 -3.41
CA ALA A 144 -3.74 -2.26 -2.38
C ALA A 144 -5.15 -2.64 -2.87
N ALA A 145 -5.24 -3.52 -3.87
CA ALA A 145 -6.48 -4.05 -4.43
C ALA A 145 -6.27 -5.51 -4.87
N THR A 146 -7.30 -6.36 -4.77
CA THR A 146 -7.18 -7.79 -5.06
C THR A 146 -7.06 -8.07 -6.55
N ALA A 147 -5.95 -8.66 -6.97
CA ALA A 147 -5.79 -9.29 -8.26
C ALA A 147 -6.53 -10.64 -8.29
N ARG A 148 -7.05 -11.01 -9.46
CA ARG A 148 -7.77 -12.28 -9.65
C ARG A 148 -6.88 -13.26 -10.40
N ASP A 149 -6.76 -14.48 -9.86
CA ASP A 149 -6.03 -15.62 -10.40
C ASP A 149 -4.51 -15.42 -10.49
N GLU A 150 -4.03 -14.27 -10.96
CA GLU A 150 -2.61 -13.91 -11.03
C GLU A 150 -2.37 -12.42 -10.77
N VAL A 151 -1.15 -12.08 -10.39
CA VAL A 151 -0.70 -10.67 -10.34
C VAL A 151 -0.61 -10.17 -11.80
N PRO A 152 -1.08 -8.95 -12.10
CA PRO A 152 -0.98 -8.42 -13.47
C PRO A 152 0.47 -8.48 -13.99
N PRO A 153 0.72 -9.15 -15.14
CA PRO A 153 2.07 -9.30 -15.69
C PRO A 153 2.79 -7.96 -15.94
N ALA A 154 2.02 -6.90 -16.25
CA ALA A 154 2.57 -5.57 -16.42
C ALA A 154 3.23 -5.02 -15.15
N LEU A 155 2.72 -5.37 -13.96
CA LEU A 155 3.33 -4.96 -12.69
C LEU A 155 4.62 -5.75 -12.44
N GLU A 156 4.59 -7.06 -12.66
CA GLU A 156 5.78 -7.90 -12.50
C GLU A 156 6.92 -7.46 -13.45
N GLN A 157 6.60 -7.07 -14.69
CA GLN A 157 7.59 -6.57 -15.66
C GLN A 157 8.23 -5.25 -15.24
N GLN A 158 7.56 -4.45 -14.41
CA GLN A 158 8.06 -3.17 -13.90
C GLN A 158 8.91 -3.31 -12.64
N LEU A 159 9.11 -4.52 -12.09
CA LEU A 159 10.04 -4.74 -10.98
C LEU A 159 11.50 -4.62 -11.46
N ALA A 160 12.31 -3.93 -10.68
CA ALA A 160 13.77 -3.93 -10.81
C ALA A 160 14.36 -5.32 -10.52
N ALA A 161 15.59 -5.55 -10.91
CA ALA A 161 16.36 -6.72 -10.47
C ALA A 161 16.48 -6.70 -8.93
N GLY A 162 16.16 -7.82 -8.27
CA GLY A 162 16.04 -7.89 -6.80
C GLY A 162 14.80 -7.22 -6.21
N GLY A 163 13.91 -6.71 -7.05
CA GLY A 163 12.69 -6.01 -6.62
C GLY A 163 11.65 -6.95 -6.00
N ARG A 164 10.73 -6.38 -5.21
CA ARG A 164 9.69 -7.09 -4.46
C ARG A 164 8.31 -6.53 -4.77
N LEU A 165 7.30 -7.41 -4.87
CA LEU A 165 5.91 -7.01 -5.03
C LEU A 165 5.06 -7.72 -3.99
N VAL A 166 4.18 -6.99 -3.32
CA VAL A 166 3.16 -7.53 -2.42
C VAL A 166 1.77 -7.19 -2.94
N ALA A 167 0.93 -8.20 -3.09
CA ALA A 167 -0.43 -8.04 -3.59
C ALA A 167 -1.42 -8.99 -2.90
N PRO A 168 -2.67 -8.60 -2.69
CA PRO A 168 -3.76 -9.53 -2.44
C PRO A 168 -4.10 -10.28 -3.73
N LEU A 169 -4.14 -11.61 -3.65
CA LEU A 169 -4.45 -12.50 -4.76
C LEU A 169 -5.64 -13.40 -4.42
N ALA A 170 -6.70 -13.32 -5.22
CA ALA A 170 -7.85 -14.20 -5.10
C ALA A 170 -7.68 -15.44 -5.99
N ARG A 171 -7.80 -16.63 -5.39
CA ARG A 171 -7.91 -17.91 -6.08
C ARG A 171 -9.18 -18.64 -5.63
N GLY A 172 -10.16 -18.72 -6.51
CA GLY A 172 -11.47 -19.23 -6.17
C GLY A 172 -12.18 -18.37 -5.12
N LYS A 173 -12.43 -18.90 -3.92
CA LYS A 173 -13.09 -18.20 -2.81
C LYS A 173 -12.11 -17.66 -1.76
N ALA A 174 -10.83 -17.99 -1.87
CA ALA A 174 -9.81 -17.60 -0.93
C ALA A 174 -9.00 -16.41 -1.47
N GLU A 175 -8.63 -15.51 -0.57
CA GLU A 175 -7.82 -14.32 -0.85
C GLU A 175 -6.63 -14.31 0.12
N HIS A 176 -5.42 -14.26 -0.42
CA HIS A 176 -4.18 -14.27 0.36
C HIS A 176 -3.24 -13.17 -0.11
N LEU A 177 -2.38 -12.70 0.76
CA LEU A 177 -1.21 -11.95 0.32
C LEU A 177 -0.29 -12.87 -0.48
N VAL A 178 0.26 -12.36 -1.55
CA VAL A 178 1.36 -12.96 -2.30
C VAL A 178 2.54 -12.00 -2.28
N LEU A 179 3.71 -12.55 -1.94
CA LEU A 179 4.99 -11.88 -2.12
C LEU A 179 5.63 -12.42 -3.39
N VAL A 180 5.99 -11.52 -4.30
CA VAL A 180 6.75 -11.83 -5.52
C VAL A 180 8.13 -11.21 -5.37
N ARG A 181 9.18 -11.96 -5.63
CA ARG A 181 10.57 -11.50 -5.67
C ARG A 181 11.14 -11.75 -7.06
N ARG A 182 11.81 -10.74 -7.61
CA ARG A 182 12.57 -10.91 -8.85
C ARG A 182 14.00 -11.33 -8.51
N ASP A 183 14.39 -12.53 -8.91
CA ASP A 183 15.74 -13.04 -8.80
C ASP A 183 16.30 -13.33 -10.21
N GLY A 184 17.23 -12.47 -10.65
CA GLY A 184 17.70 -12.48 -12.04
C GLY A 184 16.53 -12.33 -13.02
N ASP A 185 16.40 -13.26 -13.96
CA ASP A 185 15.30 -13.31 -14.94
C ASP A 185 14.04 -14.02 -14.42
N GLY A 186 14.09 -14.61 -13.21
CA GLY A 186 13.00 -15.37 -12.60
C GLY A 186 12.13 -14.56 -11.66
N LEU A 187 10.94 -15.12 -11.36
CA LEU A 187 10.04 -14.60 -10.34
C LEU A 187 9.69 -15.73 -9.37
N GLU A 188 10.08 -15.56 -8.12
CA GLU A 188 9.63 -16.41 -7.02
C GLU A 188 8.32 -15.85 -6.44
N ARG A 189 7.36 -16.73 -6.12
CA ARG A 189 6.07 -16.33 -5.54
C ARG A 189 5.76 -17.16 -4.31
N VAL A 190 5.48 -16.48 -3.20
CA VAL A 190 5.11 -17.10 -1.92
C VAL A 190 3.74 -16.62 -1.51
N LEU A 191 2.79 -17.55 -1.31
CA LEU A 191 1.49 -17.26 -0.71
C LEU A 191 1.63 -17.17 0.80
N LEU A 192 1.01 -16.14 1.36
CA LEU A 192 1.10 -15.79 2.77
C LEU A 192 -0.30 -15.84 3.42
N GLU A 193 -0.51 -15.04 4.46
CA GLU A 193 -1.72 -14.98 5.26
C GLU A 193 -2.97 -14.58 4.47
N PRO A 194 -4.16 -15.05 4.93
CA PRO A 194 -5.44 -14.66 4.33
C PRO A 194 -5.74 -13.18 4.58
N VAL A 195 -6.27 -12.51 3.56
CA VAL A 195 -6.68 -11.10 3.60
C VAL A 195 -8.00 -10.90 2.86
N ARG A 196 -8.52 -9.67 2.91
CA ARG A 196 -9.65 -9.24 2.07
C ARG A 196 -9.48 -7.79 1.64
N PHE A 197 -9.52 -7.57 0.34
CA PHE A 197 -9.44 -6.25 -0.27
C PHE A 197 -10.59 -6.00 -1.26
N VAL A 198 -10.70 -4.78 -1.74
CA VAL A 198 -11.54 -4.42 -2.88
C VAL A 198 -10.90 -4.96 -4.16
N PRO A 199 -11.69 -5.33 -5.19
CA PRO A 199 -11.13 -5.83 -6.45
C PRO A 199 -10.28 -4.78 -7.18
N LEU A 200 -9.15 -5.20 -7.76
CA LEU A 200 -8.42 -4.43 -8.76
C LEU A 200 -9.29 -4.33 -10.02
N ARG A 201 -9.40 -3.14 -10.60
CA ARG A 201 -10.27 -2.84 -11.74
C ARG A 201 -9.44 -2.28 -12.88
#